data_bb1ff876be4be39a3394d6899854b82d
#
_entry.id   bb1ff876be4be39a3394d6899854b82d
#
_cell.length_a   1.000
_cell.length_b   1.000
_cell.length_c   1.000
_cell.angle_alpha   90.00
_cell.angle_beta   90.00
_cell.angle_gamma   90.00
#
_symmetry.space_group_name_H-M   'P 1'
#
loop_
_entity.id
_entity.type
_entity.pdbx_description
1 polymer ?
#
loop_
_entity_poly.entity_id
_entity_poly.type
_entity_poly.pdbx_seq_one_letter_code
_entity_poly.pdbx_strand_id
1 'polypeptide(L)'
;MSLQFILGNSGSGKSHYLYQQIVNESMEHPEKNYLVLVPEQFTMQTQRDLCAAHPRGGIMNIDALSFMRLAYRVFEEVGREEQPVLDDEGKNLVIRRIAGKLEDDLKVLKGNLKKQGYISEVKSVISEFVQYGVDFDKLDDFMEGLSQESYLYYKLQDIRKVYEGFEEYLRDRYITKEEMLDVLARAVCDSELLKGSVIALDGFTGFTPVQIRLISELLKVSEKVIVTVEIDRREDPFIYRHPYQLFALSKQMVTSLVKTAQDAGAEVEESVCLYEKVPYRFRENPEMAFLESELFRYSRRQYKKKKEESETCSGAISLHETKNPREEARYVAESIRKLVREKDYRYRDIAVIAADLNLYADALEKACELFEIPVFMDHKKSILLNSFVEYLRSLLAMAEQNFTYESVFRHLRTGLCGFTDEEIDRLENYCLALDIKGYKKWQQAWVRRTPSTGEKELEELNHLRVIFVEKTMGLIQVLKQKKKTVRDVTQAVYEYLVQEKLQQKIAQLEKKFQDRGELALAKEYAQVYRIVMELFDKFVSLLGEEEIALKDYCELLDAGLEEAKVRSLDKQL
;
A
#
# COMPACT_ATOMS: atom_id res chain seq x y z
N MET A 1 9.29 -28.76 -22.13
CA MET A 1 9.16 -27.36 -21.76
C MET A 1 8.46 -26.64 -22.88
N SER A 2 7.29 -26.06 -22.57
CA SER A 2 6.52 -25.35 -23.60
C SER A 2 5.84 -24.11 -23.07
N LEU A 3 5.52 -23.16 -23.96
CA LEU A 3 4.75 -21.97 -23.72
C LEU A 3 3.48 -22.00 -24.55
N GLN A 4 2.32 -21.82 -23.92
CA GLN A 4 1.04 -21.76 -24.62
C GLN A 4 0.26 -20.49 -24.25
N PHE A 5 -0.38 -19.87 -25.23
CA PHE A 5 -1.26 -18.72 -25.00
C PHE A 5 -2.74 -19.10 -25.12
N ILE A 6 -3.56 -18.54 -24.22
CA ILE A 6 -5.02 -18.57 -24.32
C ILE A 6 -5.48 -17.15 -24.66
N LEU A 7 -5.88 -16.95 -25.91
CA LEU A 7 -6.23 -15.65 -26.48
C LEU A 7 -7.75 -15.42 -26.48
N GLY A 8 -8.16 -14.22 -26.19
CA GLY A 8 -9.58 -13.85 -26.27
C GLY A 8 -9.84 -12.44 -25.77
N ASN A 9 -10.95 -11.87 -26.17
CA ASN A 9 -11.38 -10.55 -25.71
C ASN A 9 -11.97 -10.58 -24.28
N SER A 10 -12.31 -9.41 -23.74
CA SER A 10 -12.88 -9.33 -22.41
C SER A 10 -14.19 -10.13 -22.31
N GLY A 11 -14.35 -10.89 -21.23
CA GLY A 11 -15.55 -11.72 -21.02
C GLY A 11 -15.67 -12.96 -21.91
N SER A 12 -14.62 -13.34 -22.67
CA SER A 12 -14.64 -14.56 -23.52
C SER A 12 -14.58 -15.87 -22.74
N GLY A 13 -14.24 -15.84 -21.45
CA GLY A 13 -14.15 -17.02 -20.60
C GLY A 13 -12.75 -17.63 -20.48
N LYS A 14 -11.67 -16.88 -20.79
CA LYS A 14 -10.27 -17.36 -20.72
C LYS A 14 -9.91 -18.02 -19.39
N SER A 15 -10.12 -17.32 -18.28
CA SER A 15 -9.82 -17.85 -16.94
C SER A 15 -10.66 -19.08 -16.61
N HIS A 16 -11.94 -19.10 -17.00
CA HIS A 16 -12.80 -20.26 -16.79
C HIS A 16 -12.29 -21.47 -17.57
N TYR A 17 -11.92 -21.30 -18.84
CA TYR A 17 -11.32 -22.35 -19.65
C TYR A 17 -10.02 -22.87 -19.03
N LEU A 18 -9.12 -21.96 -18.66
CA LEU A 18 -7.85 -22.29 -17.99
C LEU A 18 -8.07 -23.11 -16.71
N TYR A 19 -8.99 -22.66 -15.84
CA TYR A 19 -9.24 -23.33 -14.56
C TYR A 19 -9.86 -24.72 -14.76
N GLN A 20 -10.76 -24.89 -15.72
CA GLN A 20 -11.30 -26.19 -16.08
C GLN A 20 -10.21 -27.14 -16.61
N GLN A 21 -9.33 -26.63 -17.47
CA GLN A 21 -8.20 -27.40 -18.00
C GLN A 21 -7.29 -27.84 -16.85
N ILE A 22 -6.85 -26.93 -15.98
CA ILE A 22 -5.96 -27.22 -14.85
C ILE A 22 -6.61 -28.24 -13.90
N VAL A 23 -7.88 -28.07 -13.57
CA VAL A 23 -8.59 -28.98 -12.68
C VAL A 23 -8.66 -30.38 -13.27
N ASN A 24 -8.98 -30.51 -14.57
CA ASN A 24 -9.04 -31.81 -15.24
C ASN A 24 -7.66 -32.49 -15.30
N GLU A 25 -6.64 -31.77 -15.71
CA GLU A 25 -5.26 -32.28 -15.77
C GLU A 25 -4.73 -32.67 -14.38
N SER A 26 -5.07 -31.90 -13.33
CA SER A 26 -4.64 -32.17 -11.94
C SER A 26 -5.26 -33.45 -11.37
N MET A 27 -6.45 -33.82 -11.84
CA MET A 27 -7.09 -35.09 -11.47
C MET A 27 -6.50 -36.28 -12.22
N GLU A 28 -6.05 -36.10 -13.46
CA GLU A 28 -5.40 -37.12 -14.25
C GLU A 28 -3.95 -37.37 -13.83
N HIS A 29 -3.27 -36.30 -13.38
CA HIS A 29 -1.87 -36.29 -12.97
C HIS A 29 -1.68 -35.76 -11.57
N PRO A 30 -2.13 -36.49 -10.51
CA PRO A 30 -2.05 -36.03 -9.12
C PRO A 30 -0.62 -35.91 -8.57
N GLU A 31 0.37 -36.47 -9.25
CA GLU A 31 1.79 -36.39 -8.94
C GLU A 31 2.43 -35.06 -9.35
N LYS A 32 1.78 -34.28 -10.22
CA LYS A 32 2.29 -32.99 -10.71
C LYS A 32 1.75 -31.83 -9.87
N ASN A 33 2.55 -30.78 -9.78
CA ASN A 33 2.14 -29.52 -9.18
C ASN A 33 1.60 -28.55 -10.25
N TYR A 34 0.47 -27.92 -9.95
CA TYR A 34 -0.18 -26.93 -10.79
C TYR A 34 -0.18 -25.58 -10.06
N LEU A 35 0.53 -24.60 -10.62
CA LEU A 35 0.70 -23.29 -9.99
C LEU A 35 -0.01 -22.23 -10.82
N VAL A 36 -1.07 -21.63 -10.27
CA VAL A 36 -1.82 -20.55 -10.94
C VAL A 36 -1.36 -19.22 -10.34
N LEU A 37 -0.52 -18.50 -11.09
CA LEU A 37 -0.02 -17.20 -10.70
C LEU A 37 -0.99 -16.11 -11.17
N VAL A 38 -1.41 -15.27 -10.25
CA VAL A 38 -2.33 -14.16 -10.49
C VAL A 38 -1.84 -12.89 -9.76
N PRO A 39 -2.28 -11.69 -10.14
CA PRO A 39 -2.05 -10.50 -9.34
C PRO A 39 -2.53 -10.69 -7.90
N GLU A 40 -1.82 -10.10 -6.93
CA GLU A 40 -1.98 -10.40 -5.51
C GLU A 40 -3.43 -10.26 -5.01
N GLN A 41 -4.15 -9.25 -5.50
CA GLN A 41 -5.55 -9.00 -5.15
C GLN A 41 -6.52 -10.10 -5.59
N PHE A 42 -6.16 -10.92 -6.56
CA PHE A 42 -7.05 -11.97 -7.11
C PHE A 42 -6.79 -13.37 -6.54
N THR A 43 -5.75 -13.55 -5.72
CA THR A 43 -5.36 -14.90 -5.23
C THR A 43 -6.50 -15.62 -4.51
N MET A 44 -7.21 -14.96 -3.61
CA MET A 44 -8.34 -15.53 -2.87
C MET A 44 -9.53 -15.87 -3.77
N GLN A 45 -9.84 -15.00 -4.74
CA GLN A 45 -10.93 -15.26 -5.68
C GLN A 45 -10.59 -16.45 -6.57
N THR A 46 -9.38 -16.47 -7.14
CA THR A 46 -8.88 -17.58 -7.97
C THR A 46 -8.92 -18.91 -7.20
N GLN A 47 -8.51 -18.92 -5.94
CA GLN A 47 -8.59 -20.12 -5.11
C GLN A 47 -10.04 -20.61 -4.93
N ARG A 48 -10.98 -19.72 -4.70
CA ARG A 48 -12.41 -20.05 -4.60
C ARG A 48 -12.96 -20.58 -5.92
N ASP A 49 -12.58 -19.96 -7.04
CA ASP A 49 -13.05 -20.34 -8.38
C ASP A 49 -12.50 -21.73 -8.77
N LEU A 50 -11.23 -22.03 -8.46
CA LEU A 50 -10.64 -23.35 -8.65
C LEU A 50 -11.31 -24.41 -7.77
N CYS A 51 -11.57 -24.14 -6.49
CA CYS A 51 -12.30 -25.04 -5.61
C CYS A 51 -13.72 -25.28 -6.12
N ALA A 52 -14.41 -24.25 -6.63
CA ALA A 52 -15.75 -24.38 -7.19
C ALA A 52 -15.76 -25.15 -8.53
N ALA A 53 -14.72 -25.03 -9.33
CA ALA A 53 -14.56 -25.77 -10.57
C ALA A 53 -14.23 -27.26 -10.35
N HIS A 54 -13.62 -27.60 -9.19
CA HIS A 54 -13.22 -28.97 -8.88
C HIS A 54 -14.43 -29.81 -8.43
N PRO A 55 -14.67 -31.01 -9.02
CA PRO A 55 -15.85 -31.84 -8.72
C PRO A 55 -16.00 -32.23 -7.24
N ARG A 56 -14.90 -32.29 -6.50
CA ARG A 56 -14.88 -32.61 -5.04
C ARG A 56 -14.91 -31.37 -4.15
N GLY A 57 -15.00 -30.16 -4.73
CA GLY A 57 -15.03 -28.90 -3.96
C GLY A 57 -13.76 -28.54 -3.22
N GLY A 58 -12.61 -29.11 -3.58
CA GLY A 58 -11.31 -28.83 -2.96
C GLY A 58 -10.14 -29.15 -3.88
N ILE A 59 -9.03 -28.45 -3.70
CA ILE A 59 -7.79 -28.57 -4.46
C ILE A 59 -6.67 -29.09 -3.56
N MET A 60 -5.80 -29.97 -4.08
CA MET A 60 -4.67 -30.54 -3.32
C MET A 60 -3.32 -30.22 -3.96
N ASN A 61 -3.19 -30.47 -5.27
CA ASN A 61 -1.98 -30.25 -6.06
C ASN A 61 -2.08 -29.01 -6.97
N ILE A 62 -3.03 -28.12 -6.68
CA ILE A 62 -3.19 -26.82 -7.36
C ILE A 62 -3.00 -25.72 -6.33
N ASP A 63 -2.10 -24.77 -6.57
CA ASP A 63 -1.88 -23.60 -5.74
C ASP A 63 -2.19 -22.31 -6.54
N ALA A 64 -3.01 -21.41 -5.95
CA ALA A 64 -3.24 -20.07 -6.47
C ALA A 64 -2.37 -19.07 -5.71
N LEU A 65 -1.37 -18.47 -6.37
CA LEU A 65 -0.31 -17.69 -5.75
C LEU A 65 -0.11 -16.35 -6.47
N SER A 66 0.45 -15.36 -5.79
CA SER A 66 1.12 -14.24 -6.43
C SER A 66 2.61 -14.54 -6.58
N PHE A 67 3.35 -13.75 -7.37
CA PHE A 67 4.80 -13.89 -7.48
C PHE A 67 5.50 -13.83 -6.12
N MET A 68 5.05 -12.95 -5.23
CA MET A 68 5.61 -12.83 -3.88
C MET A 68 5.35 -14.08 -3.03
N ARG A 69 4.15 -14.64 -3.07
CA ARG A 69 3.83 -15.88 -2.35
C ARG A 69 4.60 -17.08 -2.91
N LEU A 70 4.81 -17.10 -4.22
CA LEU A 70 5.67 -18.11 -4.85
C LEU A 70 7.10 -17.99 -4.33
N ALA A 71 7.64 -16.76 -4.20
CA ALA A 71 8.98 -16.55 -3.65
C ALA A 71 9.12 -17.12 -2.24
N TYR A 72 8.22 -16.74 -1.33
CA TYR A 72 8.24 -17.28 0.04
C TYR A 72 8.16 -18.81 0.08
N ARG A 73 7.29 -19.41 -0.74
CA ARG A 73 7.12 -20.87 -0.77
C ARG A 73 8.38 -21.59 -1.25
N VAL A 74 9.04 -21.07 -2.28
CA VAL A 74 10.30 -21.63 -2.79
C VAL A 74 11.43 -21.42 -1.78
N PHE A 75 11.54 -20.26 -1.13
CA PHE A 75 12.57 -20.01 -0.12
C PHE A 75 12.42 -20.93 1.09
N GLU A 76 11.19 -21.15 1.57
CA GLU A 76 10.89 -22.09 2.64
C GLU A 76 11.28 -23.53 2.24
N GLU A 77 11.00 -23.95 1.00
CA GLU A 77 11.37 -25.28 0.48
C GLU A 77 12.89 -25.46 0.40
N VAL A 78 13.60 -24.48 -0.16
CA VAL A 78 15.05 -24.57 -0.43
C VAL A 78 15.89 -24.32 0.84
N GLY A 79 15.26 -23.86 1.92
CA GLY A 79 15.94 -23.60 3.19
C GLY A 79 16.95 -22.44 3.10
N ARG A 80 16.72 -21.47 2.24
CA ARG A 80 17.53 -20.25 2.20
C ARG A 80 17.20 -19.40 3.41
N GLU A 81 18.24 -18.97 4.15
CA GLU A 81 18.09 -17.89 5.13
C GLU A 81 17.59 -16.64 4.41
N GLU A 82 16.39 -16.20 4.78
CA GLU A 82 15.80 -14.99 4.22
C GLU A 82 16.54 -13.77 4.73
N GLN A 83 17.16 -13.01 3.84
CA GLN A 83 17.51 -11.64 4.19
C GLN A 83 16.19 -10.88 4.46
N PRO A 84 16.12 -10.08 5.52
CA PRO A 84 14.90 -9.34 5.85
C PRO A 84 14.51 -8.40 4.70
N VAL A 85 13.24 -8.46 4.31
CA VAL A 85 12.71 -7.63 3.23
C VAL A 85 12.42 -6.24 3.76
N LEU A 86 13.05 -5.23 3.16
CA LEU A 86 12.81 -3.83 3.48
C LEU A 86 11.49 -3.38 2.84
N ASP A 87 10.54 -2.98 3.68
CA ASP A 87 9.26 -2.42 3.22
C ASP A 87 9.36 -0.94 2.82
N ASP A 88 8.27 -0.38 2.30
CA ASP A 88 8.26 0.99 1.78
C ASP A 88 8.57 2.05 2.85
N GLU A 89 8.16 1.82 4.11
CA GLU A 89 8.49 2.69 5.23
C GLU A 89 9.99 2.63 5.54
N GLY A 90 10.55 1.42 5.59
CA GLY A 90 11.99 1.20 5.78
C GLY A 90 12.83 1.83 4.67
N LYS A 91 12.38 1.73 3.40
CA LYS A 91 13.04 2.39 2.27
C LYS A 91 13.08 3.91 2.46
N ASN A 92 11.95 4.52 2.86
CA ASN A 92 11.89 5.97 3.12
C ASN A 92 12.86 6.38 4.23
N LEU A 93 12.96 5.61 5.31
CA LEU A 93 13.90 5.87 6.41
C LEU A 93 15.35 5.80 5.96
N VAL A 94 15.72 4.77 5.20
CA VAL A 94 17.07 4.58 4.67
C VAL A 94 17.43 5.69 3.69
N ILE A 95 16.54 6.02 2.74
CA ILE A 95 16.76 7.09 1.76
C ILE A 95 16.93 8.44 2.47
N ARG A 96 16.11 8.74 3.49
CA ARG A 96 16.26 9.96 4.29
C ARG A 96 17.63 10.04 4.98
N ARG A 97 18.07 8.95 5.56
CA ARG A 97 19.40 8.83 6.17
C ARG A 97 20.51 9.16 5.18
N ILE A 98 20.47 8.54 4.00
CA ILE A 98 21.46 8.73 2.94
C ILE A 98 21.43 10.16 2.45
N ALA A 99 20.25 10.70 2.20
CA ALA A 99 20.03 12.09 1.79
C ALA A 99 20.62 13.09 2.80
N GLY A 100 20.47 12.81 4.10
CA GLY A 100 21.09 13.63 5.16
C GLY A 100 22.61 13.60 5.12
N LYS A 101 23.23 12.46 4.83
CA LYS A 101 24.67 12.32 4.68
C LYS A 101 25.24 13.00 3.44
N LEU A 102 24.46 12.98 2.36
CA LEU A 102 24.84 13.55 1.06
C LEU A 102 24.38 15.00 0.87
N GLU A 103 23.80 15.64 1.88
CA GLU A 103 23.14 16.97 1.74
C GLU A 103 24.05 18.01 1.08
N ASP A 104 25.34 18.03 1.40
CA ASP A 104 26.30 18.99 0.84
C ASP A 104 26.73 18.66 -0.59
N ASP A 105 26.60 17.40 -1.00
CA ASP A 105 26.99 16.91 -2.33
C ASP A 105 25.85 16.98 -3.36
N LEU A 106 24.61 17.26 -2.89
CA LEU A 106 23.45 17.37 -3.75
C LEU A 106 23.28 18.80 -4.28
N LYS A 107 22.88 18.92 -5.55
CA LYS A 107 22.72 20.21 -6.25
C LYS A 107 21.26 20.67 -6.32
N VAL A 108 20.39 19.79 -6.78
CA VAL A 108 18.96 20.08 -7.02
C VAL A 108 18.09 19.63 -5.86
N LEU A 109 18.40 18.47 -5.30
CA LEU A 109 17.62 17.88 -4.20
C LEU A 109 18.06 18.43 -2.84
N LYS A 110 19.15 19.19 -2.75
CA LYS A 110 19.63 19.81 -1.51
C LYS A 110 18.52 20.60 -0.80
N GLY A 111 18.31 20.34 0.48
CA GLY A 111 17.30 20.99 1.32
C GLY A 111 15.85 20.55 1.05
N ASN A 112 15.57 19.89 -0.07
CA ASN A 112 14.24 19.37 -0.37
C ASN A 112 14.02 17.95 0.15
N LEU A 113 15.07 17.16 0.29
CA LEU A 113 15.00 15.79 0.82
C LEU A 113 14.69 15.73 2.34
N LYS A 114 14.58 16.87 3.01
CA LYS A 114 13.97 16.96 4.36
C LYS A 114 12.45 16.92 4.33
N LYS A 115 11.84 17.22 3.17
CA LYS A 115 10.39 17.18 2.97
C LYS A 115 9.99 15.78 2.52
N GLN A 116 9.02 15.20 3.20
CA GLN A 116 8.60 13.83 2.98
C GLN A 116 8.15 13.51 1.56
N GLY A 117 7.35 14.35 0.93
CA GLY A 117 6.92 14.13 -0.46
C GLY A 117 8.09 13.91 -1.43
N TYR A 118 9.22 14.59 -1.22
CA TYR A 118 10.42 14.38 -2.04
C TYR A 118 11.10 13.02 -1.78
N ILE A 119 11.12 12.57 -0.53
CA ILE A 119 11.66 11.24 -0.17
C ILE A 119 10.83 10.14 -0.85
N SER A 120 9.50 10.23 -0.75
CA SER A 120 8.59 9.27 -1.37
C SER A 120 8.72 9.25 -2.89
N GLU A 121 8.91 10.39 -3.53
CA GLU A 121 9.17 10.48 -4.97
C GLU A 121 10.51 9.85 -5.35
N VAL A 122 11.59 10.14 -4.63
CA VAL A 122 12.91 9.52 -4.87
C VAL A 122 12.84 8.01 -4.65
N LYS A 123 12.16 7.54 -3.58
CA LYS A 123 11.90 6.12 -3.34
C LYS A 123 11.20 5.48 -4.54
N SER A 124 10.14 6.12 -5.05
CA SER A 124 9.38 5.60 -6.19
C SER A 124 10.26 5.47 -7.44
N VAL A 125 11.08 6.48 -7.73
CA VAL A 125 12.01 6.43 -8.86
C VAL A 125 13.05 5.32 -8.69
N ILE A 126 13.64 5.16 -7.49
CA ILE A 126 14.60 4.08 -7.21
C ILE A 126 13.92 2.71 -7.35
N SER A 127 12.70 2.54 -6.79
CA SER A 127 11.95 1.30 -6.95
C SER A 127 11.64 0.99 -8.41
N GLU A 128 11.32 2.00 -9.24
CA GLU A 128 11.15 1.83 -10.68
C GLU A 128 12.47 1.42 -11.36
N PHE A 129 13.60 2.04 -11.01
CA PHE A 129 14.90 1.65 -11.56
C PHE A 129 15.20 0.17 -11.30
N VAL A 130 15.03 -0.28 -10.06
CA VAL A 130 15.21 -1.70 -9.72
C VAL A 130 14.23 -2.59 -10.50
N GLN A 131 12.94 -2.22 -10.52
CA GLN A 131 11.89 -2.99 -11.19
C GLN A 131 12.10 -3.14 -12.70
N TYR A 132 12.61 -2.08 -13.34
CA TYR A 132 12.89 -2.07 -14.78
C TYR A 132 14.34 -2.45 -15.12
N GLY A 133 15.15 -2.78 -14.12
CA GLY A 133 16.54 -3.20 -14.30
C GLY A 133 17.42 -2.08 -14.85
N VAL A 134 17.16 -0.84 -14.42
CA VAL A 134 18.01 0.31 -14.71
C VAL A 134 19.15 0.33 -13.69
N ASP A 135 20.30 -0.18 -14.09
CA ASP A 135 21.55 -0.14 -13.34
C ASP A 135 22.27 1.21 -13.52
N PHE A 136 23.40 1.36 -12.85
CA PHE A 136 24.17 2.61 -12.90
C PHE A 136 24.73 2.88 -14.31
N ASP A 137 25.12 1.85 -15.05
CA ASP A 137 25.67 2.00 -16.40
C ASP A 137 24.62 2.55 -17.36
N LYS A 138 23.40 1.99 -17.33
CA LYS A 138 22.28 2.49 -18.14
C LYS A 138 21.86 3.92 -17.77
N LEU A 139 21.93 4.24 -16.47
CA LEU A 139 21.61 5.59 -16.02
C LEU A 139 22.69 6.59 -16.48
N ASP A 140 23.97 6.20 -16.44
CA ASP A 140 25.06 7.00 -16.93
C ASP A 140 24.99 7.19 -18.46
N ASP A 141 24.71 6.13 -19.24
CA ASP A 141 24.47 6.20 -20.70
C ASP A 141 23.32 7.17 -21.04
N PHE A 142 22.22 7.12 -20.26
CA PHE A 142 21.11 8.04 -20.45
C PHE A 142 21.51 9.50 -20.16
N MET A 143 22.28 9.73 -19.09
CA MET A 143 22.75 11.07 -18.73
C MET A 143 23.75 11.64 -19.73
N GLU A 144 24.57 10.81 -20.39
CA GLU A 144 25.49 11.25 -21.46
C GLU A 144 24.74 11.86 -22.66
N GLY A 145 23.52 11.40 -22.92
CA GLY A 145 22.64 11.95 -23.95
C GLY A 145 22.00 13.30 -23.61
N LEU A 146 22.14 13.79 -22.38
CA LEU A 146 21.54 15.03 -21.91
C LEU A 146 22.54 16.20 -21.93
N SER A 147 22.03 17.41 -22.11
CA SER A 147 22.85 18.61 -21.90
C SER A 147 23.28 18.71 -20.43
N GLN A 148 24.59 18.84 -20.19
CA GLN A 148 25.17 19.00 -18.85
C GLN A 148 24.73 20.28 -18.13
N GLU A 149 24.10 21.24 -18.83
CA GLU A 149 23.52 22.45 -18.24
C GLU A 149 22.04 22.27 -17.88
N SER A 150 21.42 21.13 -18.23
CA SER A 150 19.99 20.92 -18.01
C SER A 150 19.68 20.61 -16.53
N TYR A 151 18.55 21.13 -16.06
CA TYR A 151 18.04 20.81 -14.72
C TYR A 151 17.85 19.30 -14.51
N LEU A 152 17.41 18.60 -15.56
CA LEU A 152 17.21 17.15 -15.54
C LEU A 152 18.52 16.39 -15.31
N TYR A 153 19.62 16.81 -15.95
CA TYR A 153 20.93 16.21 -15.74
C TYR A 153 21.36 16.25 -14.26
N TYR A 154 21.26 17.42 -13.64
CA TYR A 154 21.62 17.57 -12.23
C TYR A 154 20.68 16.82 -11.28
N LYS A 155 19.37 16.79 -11.61
CA LYS A 155 18.40 16.00 -10.84
C LYS A 155 18.71 14.51 -10.88
N LEU A 156 19.02 13.96 -12.05
CA LEU A 156 19.40 12.56 -12.21
C LEU A 156 20.75 12.25 -11.54
N GLN A 157 21.70 13.17 -11.59
CA GLN A 157 22.98 13.04 -10.87
C GLN A 157 22.75 12.92 -9.35
N ASP A 158 21.88 13.73 -8.78
CA ASP A 158 21.52 13.65 -7.37
C ASP A 158 20.81 12.33 -7.03
N ILE A 159 19.83 11.91 -7.86
CA ILE A 159 19.12 10.63 -7.69
C ILE A 159 20.10 9.46 -7.77
N ARG A 160 21.04 9.48 -8.73
CA ARG A 160 22.08 8.45 -8.87
C ARG A 160 22.92 8.28 -7.60
N LYS A 161 23.35 9.40 -6.99
CA LYS A 161 24.13 9.36 -5.74
C LYS A 161 23.30 8.76 -4.58
N VAL A 162 22.03 9.14 -4.47
CA VAL A 162 21.15 8.59 -3.45
C VAL A 162 20.92 7.10 -3.69
N TYR A 163 20.73 6.69 -4.94
CA TYR A 163 20.53 5.30 -5.33
C TYR A 163 21.78 4.45 -5.02
N GLU A 164 22.97 4.94 -5.35
CA GLU A 164 24.24 4.28 -5.02
C GLU A 164 24.42 4.08 -3.50
N GLY A 165 24.15 5.11 -2.71
CA GLY A 165 24.17 5.01 -1.25
C GLY A 165 23.10 4.06 -0.70
N PHE A 166 21.93 3.96 -1.36
CA PHE A 166 20.86 3.04 -1.00
C PHE A 166 21.27 1.58 -1.25
N GLU A 167 21.82 1.28 -2.42
CA GLU A 167 22.34 -0.05 -2.77
C GLU A 167 23.50 -0.47 -1.83
N GLU A 168 24.41 0.45 -1.53
CA GLU A 168 25.50 0.17 -0.58
C GLU A 168 24.96 -0.14 0.83
N TYR A 169 23.93 0.58 1.26
CA TYR A 169 23.30 0.32 2.56
C TYR A 169 22.60 -1.03 2.63
N LEU A 170 21.93 -1.46 1.55
CA LEU A 170 21.21 -2.73 1.48
C LEU A 170 22.14 -3.94 1.38
N ARG A 171 23.33 -3.77 0.79
CA ARG A 171 24.26 -4.85 0.53
C ARG A 171 24.49 -5.69 1.79
N ASP A 172 24.23 -7.00 1.68
CA ASP A 172 24.38 -8.00 2.73
C ASP A 172 23.47 -7.83 3.98
N ARG A 173 22.54 -6.88 3.99
CA ARG A 173 21.68 -6.59 5.14
C ARG A 173 20.20 -6.82 4.85
N TYR A 174 19.73 -6.29 3.75
CA TYR A 174 18.32 -6.29 3.37
C TYR A 174 18.18 -6.54 1.89
N ILE A 175 17.00 -7.04 1.48
CA ILE A 175 16.56 -7.06 0.08
C ILE A 175 15.28 -6.23 -0.05
N THR A 176 15.05 -5.67 -1.22
CA THR A 176 13.78 -5.01 -1.53
C THR A 176 12.77 -6.01 -2.08
N LYS A 177 11.49 -5.62 -2.08
CA LYS A 177 10.43 -6.45 -2.71
C LYS A 177 10.69 -6.68 -4.20
N GLU A 178 11.27 -5.68 -4.86
CA GLU A 178 11.61 -5.74 -6.27
C GLU A 178 12.74 -6.74 -6.53
N GLU A 179 13.76 -6.77 -5.68
CA GLU A 179 14.90 -7.70 -5.77
C GLU A 179 14.51 -9.14 -5.40
N MET A 180 13.45 -9.33 -4.61
CA MET A 180 13.00 -10.66 -4.21
C MET A 180 12.73 -11.57 -5.41
N LEU A 181 12.23 -11.03 -6.52
CA LEU A 181 12.00 -11.80 -7.74
C LEU A 181 13.30 -12.22 -8.44
N ASP A 182 14.36 -11.42 -8.35
CA ASP A 182 15.68 -11.80 -8.85
C ASP A 182 16.34 -12.89 -7.98
N VAL A 183 16.12 -12.82 -6.66
CA VAL A 183 16.56 -13.89 -5.74
C VAL A 183 15.78 -15.16 -6.00
N LEU A 184 14.47 -15.07 -6.24
CA LEU A 184 13.63 -16.20 -6.64
C LEU A 184 14.12 -16.81 -7.95
N ALA A 185 14.40 -16.00 -8.98
CA ALA A 185 14.88 -16.48 -10.26
C ALA A 185 16.15 -17.34 -10.14
N ARG A 186 17.05 -16.99 -9.22
CA ARG A 186 18.26 -17.78 -8.92
C ARG A 186 17.98 -19.08 -8.15
N ALA A 187 16.86 -19.16 -7.43
CA ALA A 187 16.46 -20.31 -6.63
C ALA A 187 15.57 -21.31 -7.41
N VAL A 188 15.04 -20.91 -8.56
CA VAL A 188 14.12 -21.73 -9.37
C VAL A 188 14.66 -23.12 -9.69
N CYS A 189 15.95 -23.23 -10.04
CA CYS A 189 16.58 -24.50 -10.38
C CYS A 189 16.70 -25.48 -9.22
N ASP A 190 16.67 -24.97 -7.98
CA ASP A 190 16.85 -25.76 -6.76
C ASP A 190 15.51 -26.30 -6.21
N SER A 191 14.38 -25.77 -6.69
CA SER A 191 13.04 -26.10 -6.19
C SER A 191 12.45 -27.35 -6.84
N GLU A 192 12.14 -28.36 -6.04
CA GLU A 192 11.42 -29.56 -6.46
C GLU A 192 9.94 -29.26 -6.78
N LEU A 193 9.35 -28.26 -6.08
CA LEU A 193 7.97 -27.79 -6.35
C LEU A 193 7.81 -27.35 -7.81
N LEU A 194 8.82 -26.69 -8.37
CA LEU A 194 8.79 -26.11 -9.71
C LEU A 194 9.19 -27.10 -10.81
N LYS A 195 9.99 -28.10 -10.51
CA LYS A 195 10.44 -29.09 -11.49
C LYS A 195 9.27 -29.90 -12.06
N GLY A 196 9.11 -29.86 -13.37
CA GLY A 196 8.04 -30.57 -14.06
C GLY A 196 6.62 -30.09 -13.73
N SER A 197 6.48 -28.94 -13.07
CA SER A 197 5.18 -28.34 -12.78
C SER A 197 4.52 -27.72 -14.02
N VAL A 198 3.21 -27.51 -13.96
CA VAL A 198 2.45 -26.70 -14.92
C VAL A 198 2.18 -25.34 -14.26
N ILE A 199 2.62 -24.28 -14.91
CA ILE A 199 2.50 -22.92 -14.41
C ILE A 199 1.55 -22.13 -15.29
N ALA A 200 0.50 -21.56 -14.71
CA ALA A 200 -0.44 -20.69 -15.42
C ALA A 200 -0.31 -19.24 -14.93
N LEU A 201 -0.25 -18.30 -15.86
CA LEU A 201 -0.22 -16.86 -15.63
C LEU A 201 -1.55 -16.28 -16.08
N ASP A 202 -2.41 -15.89 -15.12
CA ASP A 202 -3.76 -15.40 -15.43
C ASP A 202 -3.99 -13.97 -14.93
N GLY A 203 -4.65 -13.14 -15.75
CA GLY A 203 -5.05 -11.79 -15.39
C GLY A 203 -3.95 -10.73 -15.42
N PHE A 204 -2.80 -11.02 -16.05
CA PHE A 204 -1.74 -10.04 -16.26
C PHE A 204 -1.93 -9.27 -17.56
N THR A 205 -1.64 -7.98 -17.53
CA THR A 205 -1.65 -7.09 -18.71
C THR A 205 -0.26 -6.86 -19.30
N GLY A 206 0.79 -7.27 -18.60
CA GLY A 206 2.19 -7.15 -18.99
C GLY A 206 3.09 -7.64 -17.86
N PHE A 207 4.37 -7.77 -18.16
CA PHE A 207 5.39 -8.17 -17.20
C PHE A 207 6.55 -7.17 -17.18
N THR A 208 7.07 -6.91 -16.00
CA THR A 208 8.29 -6.13 -15.84
C THR A 208 9.52 -6.94 -16.28
N PRO A 209 10.64 -6.31 -16.62
CA PRO A 209 11.87 -7.03 -16.97
C PRO A 209 12.31 -8.07 -15.93
N VAL A 210 12.14 -7.76 -14.63
CA VAL A 210 12.45 -8.70 -13.54
C VAL A 210 11.53 -9.92 -13.59
N GLN A 211 10.23 -9.71 -13.82
CA GLN A 211 9.28 -10.82 -14.01
C GLN A 211 9.58 -11.65 -15.25
N ILE A 212 9.99 -11.01 -16.35
CA ILE A 212 10.40 -11.72 -17.57
C ILE A 212 11.62 -12.61 -17.31
N ARG A 213 12.62 -12.11 -16.54
CA ARG A 213 13.78 -12.95 -16.13
C ARG A 213 13.34 -14.15 -15.30
N LEU A 214 12.46 -13.94 -14.33
CA LEU A 214 11.89 -15.04 -13.55
C LEU A 214 11.15 -16.06 -14.44
N ILE A 215 10.29 -15.59 -15.35
CA ILE A 215 9.57 -16.47 -16.28
C ILE A 215 10.53 -17.23 -17.18
N SER A 216 11.64 -16.63 -17.58
CA SER A 216 12.71 -17.33 -18.33
C SER A 216 13.25 -18.52 -17.55
N GLU A 217 13.52 -18.36 -16.25
CA GLU A 217 14.00 -19.46 -15.40
C GLU A 217 12.90 -20.51 -15.15
N LEU A 218 11.65 -20.08 -14.95
CA LEU A 218 10.51 -20.99 -14.82
C LEU A 218 10.32 -21.84 -16.08
N LEU A 219 10.47 -21.26 -17.27
CA LEU A 219 10.40 -21.99 -18.55
C LEU A 219 11.45 -23.09 -18.67
N LYS A 220 12.59 -22.99 -17.99
CA LYS A 220 13.67 -24.00 -18.04
C LYS A 220 13.42 -25.22 -17.15
N VAL A 221 12.56 -25.12 -16.14
CA VAL A 221 12.34 -26.18 -15.15
C VAL A 221 10.92 -26.75 -15.18
N SER A 222 9.94 -25.96 -15.57
CA SER A 222 8.54 -26.38 -15.66
C SER A 222 8.28 -27.21 -16.91
N GLU A 223 7.28 -28.08 -16.88
CA GLU A 223 6.83 -28.82 -18.07
C GLU A 223 6.15 -27.86 -19.05
N LYS A 224 5.28 -26.98 -18.56
CA LYS A 224 4.47 -26.09 -19.37
C LYS A 224 4.19 -24.76 -18.66
N VAL A 225 4.26 -23.66 -19.41
CA VAL A 225 3.77 -22.35 -18.97
C VAL A 225 2.59 -21.93 -19.84
N ILE A 226 1.45 -21.60 -19.22
CA ILE A 226 0.23 -21.19 -19.92
C ILE A 226 -0.06 -19.74 -19.56
N VAL A 227 -0.34 -18.89 -20.55
CA VAL A 227 -0.58 -17.45 -20.32
C VAL A 227 -1.90 -17.01 -20.92
N THR A 228 -2.81 -16.46 -20.12
CA THR A 228 -4.03 -15.83 -20.63
C THR A 228 -3.71 -14.43 -21.15
N VAL A 229 -4.21 -14.11 -22.34
CA VAL A 229 -3.97 -12.81 -22.97
C VAL A 229 -5.27 -12.18 -23.42
N GLU A 230 -5.51 -10.95 -22.99
CA GLU A 230 -6.63 -10.16 -23.47
C GLU A 230 -6.27 -9.45 -24.77
N ILE A 231 -6.89 -9.86 -25.86
CA ILE A 231 -6.66 -9.28 -27.18
C ILE A 231 -7.89 -9.48 -28.08
N ASP A 232 -8.15 -8.51 -28.94
CA ASP A 232 -9.23 -8.57 -29.91
C ASP A 232 -8.89 -9.53 -31.09
N ARG A 233 -9.90 -10.23 -31.59
CA ARG A 233 -9.79 -11.10 -32.78
C ARG A 233 -9.21 -10.41 -34.02
N ARG A 234 -9.40 -9.10 -34.14
CA ARG A 234 -8.93 -8.28 -35.27
C ARG A 234 -7.45 -7.94 -35.19
N GLU A 235 -6.80 -8.25 -34.08
CA GLU A 235 -5.41 -7.90 -33.80
C GLU A 235 -4.53 -9.16 -33.86
N ASP A 236 -3.36 -9.04 -34.45
CA ASP A 236 -2.35 -10.10 -34.41
C ASP A 236 -1.56 -9.98 -33.10
N PRO A 237 -1.61 -10.98 -32.19
CA PRO A 237 -0.92 -10.93 -30.91
C PRO A 237 0.61 -10.94 -31.01
N PHE A 238 1.14 -11.46 -32.13
CA PHE A 238 2.59 -11.63 -32.34
C PHE A 238 3.26 -10.43 -33.02
N ILE A 239 2.48 -9.39 -33.38
CA ILE A 239 2.99 -8.20 -34.07
C ILE A 239 2.77 -6.94 -33.20
N TYR A 240 3.82 -6.53 -32.49
CA TYR A 240 3.87 -5.23 -31.80
C TYR A 240 4.48 -4.16 -32.72
N ARG A 241 3.78 -3.03 -32.89
CA ARG A 241 4.26 -1.93 -33.75
C ARG A 241 4.40 -0.61 -32.99
N HIS A 242 3.36 -0.19 -32.27
CA HIS A 242 3.29 1.12 -31.67
C HIS A 242 2.65 1.11 -30.28
N PRO A 243 3.18 1.90 -29.32
CA PRO A 243 2.68 1.93 -27.92
C PRO A 243 1.28 2.54 -27.78
N TYR A 244 0.80 3.26 -28.77
CA TYR A 244 -0.54 3.88 -28.74
C TYR A 244 -1.67 2.96 -29.23
N GLN A 245 -1.36 1.74 -29.65
CA GLN A 245 -2.38 0.75 -30.04
C GLN A 245 -3.13 0.26 -28.81
N LEU A 246 -4.44 0.01 -28.96
CA LEU A 246 -5.30 -0.38 -27.83
C LEU A 246 -4.78 -1.62 -27.07
N PHE A 247 -4.25 -2.61 -27.78
CA PHE A 247 -3.68 -3.83 -27.20
C PHE A 247 -2.14 -3.84 -27.22
N ALA A 248 -1.53 -2.67 -27.18
CA ALA A 248 -0.06 -2.54 -27.22
C ALA A 248 0.62 -3.35 -26.09
N LEU A 249 0.11 -3.26 -24.86
CA LEU A 249 0.65 -3.99 -23.71
C LEU A 249 0.54 -5.52 -23.89
N SER A 250 -0.62 -6.01 -24.33
CA SER A 250 -0.82 -7.43 -24.60
C SER A 250 0.11 -7.95 -25.70
N LYS A 251 0.28 -7.19 -26.78
CA LYS A 251 1.20 -7.56 -27.87
C LYS A 251 2.66 -7.52 -27.43
N GLN A 252 3.04 -6.52 -26.65
CA GLN A 252 4.39 -6.43 -26.09
C GLN A 252 4.67 -7.61 -25.15
N MET A 253 3.70 -7.97 -24.31
CA MET A 253 3.78 -9.13 -23.43
C MET A 253 3.99 -10.42 -24.24
N VAL A 254 3.16 -10.68 -25.24
CA VAL A 254 3.26 -11.88 -26.09
C VAL A 254 4.60 -11.94 -26.83
N THR A 255 4.99 -10.84 -27.49
CA THR A 255 6.27 -10.81 -28.24
C THR A 255 7.48 -10.99 -27.33
N SER A 256 7.46 -10.41 -26.14
CA SER A 256 8.53 -10.59 -25.14
C SER A 256 8.61 -12.03 -24.64
N LEU A 257 7.46 -12.66 -24.33
CA LEU A 257 7.42 -14.05 -23.87
C LEU A 257 7.82 -15.03 -24.95
N VAL A 258 7.43 -14.84 -26.21
CA VAL A 258 7.87 -15.67 -27.34
C VAL A 258 9.38 -15.62 -27.48
N LYS A 259 9.98 -14.42 -27.44
CA LYS A 259 11.43 -14.26 -27.46
C LYS A 259 12.08 -14.97 -26.26
N THR A 260 11.55 -14.77 -25.07
CA THR A 260 12.05 -15.40 -23.84
C THR A 260 11.98 -16.94 -23.92
N ALA A 261 10.89 -17.50 -24.46
CA ALA A 261 10.76 -18.93 -24.65
C ALA A 261 11.80 -19.46 -25.66
N GLN A 262 12.02 -18.77 -26.78
CA GLN A 262 13.04 -19.11 -27.77
C GLN A 262 14.45 -19.09 -27.16
N ASP A 263 14.77 -18.03 -26.37
CA ASP A 263 16.06 -17.91 -25.70
C ASP A 263 16.25 -19.00 -24.62
N ALA A 264 15.17 -19.44 -23.96
CA ALA A 264 15.18 -20.54 -23.00
C ALA A 264 15.14 -21.95 -23.64
N GLY A 265 14.99 -22.06 -24.98
CA GLY A 265 14.87 -23.34 -25.69
C GLY A 265 13.52 -24.04 -25.48
N ALA A 266 12.47 -23.30 -25.07
CA ALA A 266 11.12 -23.84 -24.92
C ALA A 266 10.31 -23.71 -26.20
N GLU A 267 9.48 -24.73 -26.50
CA GLU A 267 8.59 -24.72 -27.64
C GLU A 267 7.40 -23.80 -27.43
N VAL A 268 7.02 -23.02 -28.44
CA VAL A 268 5.79 -22.22 -28.40
C VAL A 268 4.68 -23.02 -29.07
N GLU A 269 3.73 -23.50 -28.25
CA GLU A 269 2.60 -24.29 -28.72
C GLU A 269 1.56 -23.45 -29.48
N GLU A 270 0.69 -24.12 -30.22
CA GLU A 270 -0.46 -23.46 -30.84
C GLU A 270 -1.35 -22.80 -29.81
N SER A 271 -1.72 -21.55 -30.07
CA SER A 271 -2.53 -20.74 -29.14
C SER A 271 -3.99 -21.21 -29.15
N VAL A 272 -4.58 -21.32 -27.98
CA VAL A 272 -6.02 -21.53 -27.83
C VAL A 272 -6.75 -20.19 -28.02
N CYS A 273 -7.64 -20.14 -29.01
CA CYS A 273 -8.37 -18.92 -29.36
C CYS A 273 -9.84 -19.01 -28.94
N LEU A 274 -10.24 -18.15 -27.98
CA LEU A 274 -11.59 -18.11 -27.46
C LEU A 274 -12.34 -16.86 -28.00
N TYR A 275 -12.62 -16.90 -29.33
CA TYR A 275 -13.31 -15.81 -30.01
C TYR A 275 -14.70 -16.25 -30.49
N GLU A 276 -15.70 -15.92 -29.67
CA GLU A 276 -17.09 -16.05 -30.07
C GLU A 276 -17.62 -14.76 -30.71
N LYS A 277 -18.75 -14.84 -31.44
CA LYS A 277 -19.39 -13.66 -32.02
C LYS A 277 -19.83 -12.64 -30.98
N VAL A 278 -20.28 -13.14 -29.83
CA VAL A 278 -20.59 -12.34 -28.63
C VAL A 278 -19.90 -13.03 -27.46
N PRO A 279 -19.05 -12.32 -26.70
CA PRO A 279 -18.38 -12.89 -25.54
C PRO A 279 -19.37 -13.47 -24.55
N TYR A 280 -19.03 -14.58 -23.89
CA TYR A 280 -19.91 -15.32 -22.98
C TYR A 280 -20.56 -14.43 -21.94
N ARG A 281 -19.78 -13.55 -21.31
CA ARG A 281 -20.25 -12.62 -20.25
C ARG A 281 -21.32 -11.66 -20.72
N PHE A 282 -21.34 -11.30 -22.00
CA PHE A 282 -22.22 -10.27 -22.56
C PHE A 282 -23.36 -10.82 -23.42
N ARG A 283 -23.59 -12.15 -23.42
CA ARG A 283 -24.63 -12.78 -24.27
C ARG A 283 -26.03 -12.24 -24.00
N GLU A 284 -26.33 -11.96 -22.74
CA GLU A 284 -27.63 -11.42 -22.32
C GLU A 284 -27.67 -9.88 -22.34
N ASN A 285 -26.54 -9.22 -22.69
CA ASN A 285 -26.42 -7.78 -22.66
C ASN A 285 -25.79 -7.23 -23.94
N PRO A 286 -26.60 -7.04 -25.00
CA PRO A 286 -26.09 -6.60 -26.30
C PRO A 286 -25.48 -5.19 -26.29
N GLU A 287 -25.90 -4.31 -25.38
CA GLU A 287 -25.30 -2.97 -25.24
C GLU A 287 -23.84 -3.09 -24.75
N MET A 288 -23.59 -3.92 -23.75
CA MET A 288 -22.24 -4.17 -23.23
C MET A 288 -21.38 -4.93 -24.25
N ALA A 289 -21.95 -5.88 -24.97
CA ALA A 289 -21.25 -6.59 -26.04
C ALA A 289 -20.82 -5.63 -27.16
N PHE A 290 -21.68 -4.69 -27.52
CA PHE A 290 -21.36 -3.67 -28.50
C PHE A 290 -20.28 -2.71 -27.98
N LEU A 291 -20.39 -2.26 -26.74
CA LEU A 291 -19.38 -1.39 -26.11
C LEU A 291 -18.00 -2.08 -26.11
N GLU A 292 -17.93 -3.32 -25.67
CA GLU A 292 -16.68 -4.09 -25.66
C GLU A 292 -16.06 -4.18 -27.05
N SER A 293 -16.89 -4.47 -28.08
CA SER A 293 -16.39 -4.70 -29.43
C SER A 293 -16.01 -3.43 -30.19
N GLU A 294 -16.55 -2.27 -29.83
CA GLU A 294 -16.39 -1.03 -30.62
C GLU A 294 -15.70 0.12 -29.88
N LEU A 295 -15.66 0.10 -28.55
CA LEU A 295 -15.00 1.16 -27.77
C LEU A 295 -13.52 1.27 -28.16
N PHE A 296 -13.07 2.49 -28.46
CA PHE A 296 -11.71 2.81 -28.92
C PHE A 296 -11.23 2.12 -30.21
N ARG A 297 -12.16 1.49 -30.98
CA ARG A 297 -11.82 0.82 -32.27
C ARG A 297 -11.90 1.76 -33.48
N TYR A 298 -12.36 3.00 -33.31
CA TYR A 298 -12.53 4.02 -34.36
C TYR A 298 -13.42 3.54 -35.54
N SER A 299 -14.31 2.60 -35.31
CA SER A 299 -15.13 1.95 -36.35
C SER A 299 -16.25 2.80 -36.90
N ARG A 300 -16.58 3.95 -36.28
CA ARG A 300 -17.75 4.80 -36.58
C ARG A 300 -19.10 4.05 -36.51
N ARG A 301 -19.14 2.82 -35.99
CA ARG A 301 -20.38 2.08 -35.80
C ARG A 301 -21.15 2.67 -34.64
N GLN A 302 -22.48 2.68 -34.78
CA GLN A 302 -23.40 3.12 -33.73
C GLN A 302 -24.28 1.97 -33.29
N TYR A 303 -24.53 1.88 -31.98
CA TYR A 303 -25.48 0.91 -31.46
C TYR A 303 -26.89 1.27 -31.93
N LYS A 304 -27.60 0.30 -32.53
CA LYS A 304 -28.99 0.47 -32.95
C LYS A 304 -29.84 -0.45 -32.11
N LYS A 305 -30.67 0.11 -31.21
CA LYS A 305 -31.69 -0.64 -30.47
C LYS A 305 -32.63 -1.37 -31.43
N LYS A 306 -32.92 -2.65 -31.20
CA LYS A 306 -33.97 -3.35 -31.92
C LYS A 306 -35.30 -2.80 -31.47
N LYS A 307 -36.26 -2.69 -32.40
CA LYS A 307 -37.62 -2.12 -32.14
C LYS A 307 -38.38 -2.85 -31.02
N GLU A 308 -38.09 -4.12 -30.78
CA GLU A 308 -38.69 -4.96 -29.74
C GLU A 308 -38.16 -4.70 -28.32
N GLU A 309 -36.99 -4.05 -28.19
CA GLU A 309 -36.32 -3.74 -26.92
C GLU A 309 -36.77 -2.37 -26.34
N SER A 310 -37.61 -1.61 -27.04
CA SER A 310 -37.82 -0.18 -26.77
C SER A 310 -38.77 0.14 -25.61
N GLU A 311 -39.54 -0.80 -25.08
CA GLU A 311 -40.60 -0.47 -24.10
C GLU A 311 -40.36 -0.98 -22.66
N THR A 312 -39.39 -1.87 -22.42
CA THR A 312 -39.25 -2.50 -21.09
C THR A 312 -37.85 -2.49 -20.49
N CYS A 313 -36.80 -2.12 -21.22
CA CYS A 313 -35.42 -2.11 -20.70
C CYS A 313 -34.91 -0.68 -20.50
N SER A 314 -34.77 -0.27 -19.26
CA SER A 314 -33.78 0.76 -18.91
C SER A 314 -32.44 0.27 -19.46
N GLY A 315 -31.73 1.08 -20.27
CA GLY A 315 -30.47 0.68 -20.89
C GLY A 315 -29.47 0.16 -19.85
N ALA A 316 -28.68 -0.84 -20.22
CA ALA A 316 -27.66 -1.41 -19.35
C ALA A 316 -26.53 -0.42 -19.03
N ILE A 317 -26.41 0.65 -19.83
CA ILE A 317 -25.40 1.68 -19.69
C ILE A 317 -26.09 3.02 -19.50
N SER A 318 -25.71 3.76 -18.45
CA SER A 318 -26.16 5.11 -18.20
C SER A 318 -24.97 6.02 -17.91
N LEU A 319 -25.04 7.27 -18.35
CA LEU A 319 -24.05 8.30 -18.09
C LEU A 319 -24.71 9.42 -17.27
N HIS A 320 -24.08 9.77 -16.17
CA HIS A 320 -24.56 10.81 -15.26
C HIS A 320 -23.45 11.82 -15.00
N GLU A 321 -23.82 13.09 -14.94
CA GLU A 321 -22.92 14.18 -14.59
C GLU A 321 -23.39 14.79 -13.27
N THR A 322 -22.45 15.07 -12.38
CA THR A 322 -22.69 15.69 -11.08
C THR A 322 -21.81 16.91 -10.87
N LYS A 323 -22.15 17.77 -9.92
CA LYS A 323 -21.42 19.04 -9.68
C LYS A 323 -20.04 18.85 -9.04
N ASN A 324 -19.87 17.79 -8.26
CA ASN A 324 -18.65 17.56 -7.48
C ASN A 324 -18.60 16.10 -6.98
N PRO A 325 -17.44 15.61 -6.51
CA PRO A 325 -17.28 14.24 -6.03
C PRO A 325 -18.23 13.82 -4.89
N ARG A 326 -18.65 14.77 -4.04
CA ARG A 326 -19.58 14.46 -2.95
C ARG A 326 -20.99 14.13 -3.48
N GLU A 327 -21.49 14.92 -4.42
CA GLU A 327 -22.78 14.64 -5.07
C GLU A 327 -22.73 13.39 -5.93
N GLU A 328 -21.58 13.11 -6.54
CA GLU A 328 -21.35 11.87 -7.28
C GLU A 328 -21.44 10.65 -6.35
N ALA A 329 -20.71 10.67 -5.21
CA ALA A 329 -20.77 9.61 -4.22
C ALA A 329 -22.20 9.39 -3.66
N ARG A 330 -22.93 10.47 -3.42
CA ARG A 330 -24.33 10.40 -2.98
C ARG A 330 -25.23 9.76 -4.04
N TYR A 331 -25.09 10.17 -5.30
CA TYR A 331 -25.83 9.60 -6.41
C TYR A 331 -25.55 8.10 -6.58
N VAL A 332 -24.27 7.70 -6.46
CA VAL A 332 -23.86 6.30 -6.51
C VAL A 332 -24.54 5.49 -5.38
N ALA A 333 -24.47 5.99 -4.14
CA ALA A 333 -25.10 5.32 -3.00
C ALA A 333 -26.64 5.19 -3.17
N GLU A 334 -27.32 6.25 -3.64
CA GLU A 334 -28.72 6.21 -3.95
C GLU A 334 -29.04 5.17 -5.04
N SER A 335 -28.24 5.12 -6.09
CA SER A 335 -28.38 4.16 -7.18
C SER A 335 -28.20 2.72 -6.70
N ILE A 336 -27.21 2.46 -5.83
CA ILE A 336 -27.01 1.14 -5.20
C ILE A 336 -28.25 0.73 -4.40
N ARG A 337 -28.81 1.63 -3.58
CA ARG A 337 -30.03 1.33 -2.82
C ARG A 337 -31.23 1.01 -3.72
N LYS A 338 -31.37 1.73 -4.83
CA LYS A 338 -32.43 1.44 -5.83
C LYS A 338 -32.22 0.06 -6.46
N LEU A 339 -31.02 -0.29 -6.89
CA LEU A 339 -30.73 -1.60 -7.46
C LEU A 339 -31.06 -2.74 -6.50
N VAL A 340 -30.69 -2.61 -5.22
CA VAL A 340 -30.96 -3.63 -4.20
C VAL A 340 -32.46 -3.74 -3.88
N ARG A 341 -33.18 -2.61 -3.79
CA ARG A 341 -34.62 -2.61 -3.43
C ARG A 341 -35.55 -2.97 -4.57
N GLU A 342 -35.20 -2.58 -5.80
CA GLU A 342 -36.11 -2.64 -6.95
C GLU A 342 -35.72 -3.72 -7.96
N LYS A 343 -34.46 -4.16 -7.94
CA LYS A 343 -33.92 -5.08 -8.95
C LYS A 343 -33.35 -6.38 -8.37
N ASP A 344 -33.54 -6.66 -7.08
CA ASP A 344 -33.08 -7.85 -6.36
C ASP A 344 -31.56 -8.08 -6.40
N TYR A 345 -30.75 -7.02 -6.64
CA TYR A 345 -29.30 -7.10 -6.51
C TYR A 345 -28.89 -7.24 -5.06
N ARG A 346 -27.83 -8.00 -4.81
CA ARG A 346 -27.19 -8.05 -3.49
C ARG A 346 -26.02 -7.05 -3.48
N TYR A 347 -25.73 -6.47 -2.34
CA TYR A 347 -24.59 -5.53 -2.21
C TYR A 347 -23.28 -6.13 -2.74
N ARG A 348 -23.04 -7.42 -2.53
CA ARG A 348 -21.85 -8.14 -3.04
C ARG A 348 -21.77 -8.27 -4.57
N ASP A 349 -22.86 -8.04 -5.27
CA ASP A 349 -22.93 -8.12 -6.73
C ASP A 349 -22.62 -6.75 -7.39
N ILE A 350 -22.39 -5.71 -6.56
CA ILE A 350 -22.20 -4.33 -7.01
C ILE A 350 -20.77 -3.88 -6.66
N ALA A 351 -20.06 -3.34 -7.66
CA ALA A 351 -18.74 -2.76 -7.46
C ALA A 351 -18.71 -1.29 -7.91
N VAL A 352 -18.01 -0.45 -7.15
CA VAL A 352 -17.71 0.93 -7.51
C VAL A 352 -16.25 1.03 -7.86
N ILE A 353 -15.94 1.52 -9.05
CA ILE A 353 -14.56 1.67 -9.55
C ILE A 353 -14.28 3.17 -9.68
N ALA A 354 -13.24 3.64 -9.00
CA ALA A 354 -12.77 5.03 -9.08
C ALA A 354 -11.32 5.05 -9.58
N ALA A 355 -10.99 6.02 -10.43
CA ALA A 355 -9.63 6.17 -10.95
C ALA A 355 -8.65 6.59 -9.83
N ASP A 356 -9.10 7.45 -8.91
CA ASP A 356 -8.35 7.84 -7.72
C ASP A 356 -9.23 7.68 -6.47
N LEU A 357 -8.99 6.60 -5.74
CA LEU A 357 -9.76 6.31 -4.54
C LEU A 357 -9.49 7.31 -3.41
N ASN A 358 -8.30 7.93 -3.35
CA ASN A 358 -8.00 8.92 -2.31
C ASN A 358 -8.91 10.15 -2.42
N LEU A 359 -9.29 10.53 -3.64
CA LEU A 359 -10.19 11.66 -3.88
C LEU A 359 -11.64 11.34 -3.46
N TYR A 360 -12.06 10.07 -3.61
CA TYR A 360 -13.46 9.66 -3.44
C TYR A 360 -13.76 8.94 -2.12
N ALA A 361 -12.74 8.36 -1.45
CA ALA A 361 -12.93 7.47 -0.32
C ALA A 361 -13.81 8.07 0.79
N ASP A 362 -13.47 9.26 1.27
CA ASP A 362 -14.22 9.92 2.35
C ASP A 362 -15.67 10.27 1.96
N ALA A 363 -15.86 10.68 0.70
CA ALA A 363 -17.20 11.01 0.21
C ALA A 363 -18.08 9.77 0.04
N LEU A 364 -17.49 8.68 -0.47
CA LEU A 364 -18.17 7.39 -0.63
C LEU A 364 -18.47 6.75 0.72
N GLU A 365 -17.54 6.78 1.67
CA GLU A 365 -17.75 6.24 3.01
C GLU A 365 -18.92 6.92 3.71
N LYS A 366 -18.94 8.25 3.72
CA LYS A 366 -20.04 9.05 4.30
C LYS A 366 -21.37 8.82 3.58
N ALA A 367 -21.36 8.70 2.25
CA ALA A 367 -22.56 8.41 1.50
C ALA A 367 -23.08 7.00 1.79
N CYS A 368 -22.20 5.99 1.83
CA CYS A 368 -22.59 4.62 2.18
C CYS A 368 -23.13 4.52 3.61
N GLU A 369 -22.53 5.24 4.56
CA GLU A 369 -23.02 5.31 5.93
C GLU A 369 -24.43 5.95 5.99
N LEU A 370 -24.63 7.08 5.33
CA LEU A 370 -25.93 7.78 5.26
C LEU A 370 -27.05 6.88 4.69
N PHE A 371 -26.72 6.06 3.69
CA PHE A 371 -27.69 5.15 3.04
C PHE A 371 -27.66 3.73 3.64
N GLU A 372 -26.93 3.50 4.74
CA GLU A 372 -26.80 2.19 5.42
C GLU A 372 -26.36 1.07 4.46
N ILE A 373 -25.40 1.37 3.57
CA ILE A 373 -24.86 0.43 2.60
C ILE A 373 -23.61 -0.23 3.20
N PRO A 374 -23.57 -1.56 3.37
CA PRO A 374 -22.34 -2.26 3.75
C PRO A 374 -21.34 -2.15 2.59
N VAL A 375 -20.20 -1.52 2.83
CA VAL A 375 -19.15 -1.32 1.83
C VAL A 375 -17.83 -1.85 2.34
N PHE A 376 -17.10 -2.56 1.48
CA PHE A 376 -15.67 -2.80 1.62
C PHE A 376 -14.93 -1.81 0.72
N MET A 377 -13.97 -1.12 1.28
CA MET A 377 -13.16 -0.16 0.55
C MET A 377 -11.68 -0.47 0.80
N ASP A 378 -10.97 -0.81 -0.28
CA ASP A 378 -9.51 -1.06 -0.20
C ASP A 378 -8.76 0.28 -0.14
N HIS A 379 -9.00 1.00 0.95
CA HIS A 379 -8.36 2.28 1.23
C HIS A 379 -7.66 2.22 2.58
N LYS A 380 -6.40 2.63 2.59
CA LYS A 380 -5.61 2.72 3.81
C LYS A 380 -5.80 4.10 4.42
N LYS A 381 -6.37 4.15 5.62
CA LYS A 381 -6.54 5.42 6.36
C LYS A 381 -5.25 5.85 7.03
N SER A 382 -4.93 7.13 6.94
CA SER A 382 -3.84 7.74 7.72
C SER A 382 -4.17 7.71 9.20
N ILE A 383 -3.15 7.44 10.04
CA ILE A 383 -3.27 7.45 11.50
C ILE A 383 -2.98 8.82 12.12
N LEU A 384 -2.64 9.83 11.33
CA LEU A 384 -2.18 11.14 11.82
C LEU A 384 -3.19 11.88 12.70
N LEU A 385 -4.48 11.64 12.51
CA LEU A 385 -5.55 12.24 13.31
C LEU A 385 -5.90 11.43 14.56
N ASN A 386 -5.24 10.31 14.79
CA ASN A 386 -5.46 9.49 15.97
C ASN A 386 -4.90 10.17 17.23
N SER A 387 -5.65 10.16 18.34
CA SER A 387 -5.24 10.84 19.57
C SER A 387 -3.95 10.27 20.17
N PHE A 388 -3.64 8.99 19.98
CA PHE A 388 -2.38 8.40 20.42
C PHE A 388 -1.19 8.90 19.58
N VAL A 389 -1.37 9.03 18.28
CA VAL A 389 -0.35 9.62 17.39
C VAL A 389 -0.10 11.08 17.77
N GLU A 390 -1.17 11.84 18.02
CA GLU A 390 -1.07 13.22 18.47
C GLU A 390 -0.41 13.34 19.84
N TYR A 391 -0.67 12.40 20.75
CA TYR A 391 -0.01 12.31 22.04
C TYR A 391 1.52 12.18 21.90
N LEU A 392 2.00 11.30 21.01
CA LEU A 392 3.43 11.13 20.75
C LEU A 392 4.07 12.37 20.12
N ARG A 393 3.43 12.91 19.09
CA ARG A 393 3.90 14.10 18.39
C ARG A 393 4.00 15.31 19.30
N SER A 394 2.94 15.55 20.07
CA SER A 394 2.89 16.66 21.02
C SER A 394 3.87 16.49 22.19
N LEU A 395 4.09 15.27 22.67
CA LEU A 395 5.06 14.96 23.72
C LEU A 395 6.49 15.35 23.32
N LEU A 396 6.91 14.94 22.12
CA LEU A 396 8.23 15.27 21.60
C LEU A 396 8.36 16.76 21.25
N ALA A 397 7.33 17.34 20.64
CA ALA A 397 7.27 18.78 20.35
C ALA A 397 7.36 19.62 21.62
N MET A 398 6.74 19.19 22.71
CA MET A 398 6.84 19.86 24.01
C MET A 398 8.28 19.88 24.53
N ALA A 399 9.02 18.79 24.38
CA ALA A 399 10.41 18.71 24.77
C ALA A 399 11.32 19.56 23.86
N GLU A 400 11.09 19.51 22.55
CA GLU A 400 11.84 20.25 21.53
C GLU A 400 11.64 21.75 21.66
N GLN A 401 10.40 22.21 21.80
CA GLN A 401 10.02 23.62 21.92
C GLN A 401 10.16 24.16 23.34
N ASN A 402 10.78 23.38 24.23
CA ASN A 402 11.02 23.75 25.61
C ASN A 402 9.76 24.20 26.37
N PHE A 403 8.68 23.43 26.29
CA PHE A 403 7.43 23.67 27.02
C PHE A 403 6.80 25.06 26.72
N THR A 404 6.62 25.33 25.42
CA THR A 404 5.78 26.46 25.00
C THR A 404 4.34 26.21 25.43
N TYR A 405 3.55 27.27 25.54
CA TYR A 405 2.14 27.19 25.87
C TYR A 405 1.41 26.21 24.95
N GLU A 406 1.54 26.40 23.61
CA GLU A 406 0.86 25.60 22.62
C GLU A 406 1.26 24.12 22.71
N SER A 407 2.55 23.83 22.87
CA SER A 407 3.03 22.45 22.90
C SER A 407 2.56 21.68 24.14
N VAL A 408 2.51 22.32 25.29
CA VAL A 408 2.04 21.69 26.53
C VAL A 408 0.53 21.42 26.49
N PHE A 409 -0.28 22.41 26.12
CA PHE A 409 -1.73 22.22 26.12
C PHE A 409 -2.22 21.38 24.95
N ARG A 410 -1.53 21.39 23.83
CA ARG A 410 -1.72 20.42 22.77
C ARG A 410 -1.53 18.97 23.26
N HIS A 411 -0.50 18.72 24.08
CA HIS A 411 -0.26 17.40 24.68
C HIS A 411 -1.34 17.04 25.71
N LEU A 412 -1.64 17.93 26.66
CA LEU A 412 -2.63 17.67 27.70
C LEU A 412 -4.03 17.38 27.14
N ARG A 413 -4.44 18.08 26.06
CA ARG A 413 -5.76 17.92 25.42
C ARG A 413 -5.92 16.69 24.55
N THR A 414 -4.91 15.81 24.46
CA THR A 414 -5.04 14.52 23.76
C THR A 414 -5.98 13.52 24.46
N GLY A 415 -6.37 13.79 25.72
CA GLY A 415 -7.22 12.92 26.52
C GLY A 415 -6.51 11.69 27.11
N LEU A 416 -5.19 11.55 26.89
CA LEU A 416 -4.39 10.39 27.34
C LEU A 416 -3.49 10.69 28.56
N CYS A 417 -3.35 11.97 28.95
CA CYS A 417 -2.49 12.37 30.05
C CYS A 417 -3.05 12.05 31.44
N GLY A 418 -4.32 11.70 31.55
CA GLY A 418 -4.97 11.32 32.81
C GLY A 418 -5.45 12.53 33.63
N PHE A 419 -5.63 13.68 32.99
CA PHE A 419 -6.28 14.86 33.54
C PHE A 419 -7.68 15.01 32.95
N THR A 420 -8.60 15.58 33.73
CA THR A 420 -9.93 15.95 33.25
C THR A 420 -9.87 17.27 32.46
N ASP A 421 -10.85 17.48 31.58
CA ASP A 421 -10.93 18.72 30.79
C ASP A 421 -11.00 19.97 31.70
N GLU A 422 -11.71 19.89 32.84
CA GLU A 422 -11.80 20.96 33.81
C GLU A 422 -10.43 21.27 34.46
N GLU A 423 -9.66 20.25 34.80
CA GLU A 423 -8.30 20.43 35.36
C GLU A 423 -7.38 21.06 34.32
N ILE A 424 -7.48 20.63 33.04
CA ILE A 424 -6.71 21.21 31.95
C ILE A 424 -7.08 22.67 31.72
N ASP A 425 -8.37 23.01 31.70
CA ASP A 425 -8.86 24.39 31.52
C ASP A 425 -8.38 25.31 32.63
N ARG A 426 -8.39 24.83 33.88
CA ARG A 426 -7.87 25.60 35.04
C ARG A 426 -6.37 25.83 34.92
N LEU A 427 -5.59 24.81 34.59
CA LEU A 427 -4.14 24.93 34.34
C LEU A 427 -3.87 25.91 33.19
N GLU A 428 -4.61 25.82 32.11
CA GLU A 428 -4.46 26.64 30.91
C GLU A 428 -4.74 28.11 31.22
N ASN A 429 -5.85 28.41 31.87
CA ASN A 429 -6.22 29.77 32.27
C ASN A 429 -5.16 30.40 33.18
N TYR A 430 -4.63 29.62 34.13
CA TYR A 430 -3.58 30.09 35.01
C TYR A 430 -2.27 30.37 34.26
N CYS A 431 -1.86 29.46 33.39
CA CYS A 431 -0.65 29.61 32.58
C CYS A 431 -0.73 30.80 31.63
N LEU A 432 -1.90 31.03 31.00
CA LEU A 432 -2.17 32.20 30.17
C LEU A 432 -2.07 33.50 30.94
N ALA A 433 -2.73 33.58 32.10
CA ALA A 433 -2.79 34.81 32.92
C ALA A 433 -1.40 35.26 33.41
N LEU A 434 -0.47 34.30 33.61
CA LEU A 434 0.85 34.58 34.20
C LEU A 434 2.02 34.35 33.24
N ASP A 435 1.76 34.15 31.97
CA ASP A 435 2.78 33.82 30.91
C ASP A 435 3.75 32.71 31.34
N ILE A 436 3.18 31.58 31.81
CA ILE A 436 3.98 30.43 32.24
C ILE A 436 4.39 29.64 31.02
N LYS A 437 5.66 29.72 30.68
CA LYS A 437 6.30 28.97 29.57
C LYS A 437 7.72 28.60 29.93
N GLY A 438 8.21 27.52 29.38
CA GLY A 438 9.56 26.98 29.59
C GLY A 438 9.62 25.98 30.74
N TYR A 439 10.37 24.88 30.50
CA TYR A 439 10.49 23.76 31.44
C TYR A 439 10.89 24.18 32.88
N LYS A 440 11.79 25.17 33.00
CA LYS A 440 12.20 25.68 34.33
C LYS A 440 11.04 26.24 35.13
N LYS A 441 10.09 26.98 34.51
CA LYS A 441 8.92 27.51 35.21
C LYS A 441 7.94 26.41 35.62
N TRP A 442 7.85 25.34 34.86
CA TRP A 442 7.05 24.17 35.23
C TRP A 442 7.65 23.40 36.41
N GLN A 443 8.98 23.37 36.56
CA GLN A 443 9.65 22.73 37.69
C GLN A 443 9.54 23.50 38.99
N GLN A 444 9.37 24.83 38.93
CA GLN A 444 9.27 25.69 40.12
C GLN A 444 7.85 25.74 40.67
N ALA A 445 7.70 25.85 41.99
CA ALA A 445 6.40 26.07 42.61
C ALA A 445 5.82 27.43 42.17
N TRP A 446 4.56 27.43 41.80
CA TRP A 446 3.84 28.63 41.43
C TRP A 446 3.35 29.34 42.71
N VAL A 447 3.74 30.60 42.89
CA VAL A 447 3.44 31.38 44.07
C VAL A 447 2.57 32.62 43.79
N ARG A 448 2.47 33.02 42.51
CA ARG A 448 1.67 34.16 42.10
C ARG A 448 0.19 33.79 42.05
N ARG A 449 -0.67 34.69 42.52
CA ARG A 449 -2.13 34.56 42.44
C ARG A 449 -2.66 35.48 41.35
N THR A 450 -3.70 35.04 40.67
CA THR A 450 -4.52 35.90 39.80
C THR A 450 -5.73 36.39 40.58
N PRO A 451 -6.45 37.41 40.11
CA PRO A 451 -7.68 37.87 40.79
C PRO A 451 -8.74 36.77 40.98
N SER A 452 -8.72 35.74 40.13
CA SER A 452 -9.63 34.59 40.16
C SER A 452 -9.07 33.39 40.93
N THR A 453 -7.79 33.37 41.32
CA THR A 453 -7.13 32.19 41.91
C THR A 453 -6.99 32.36 43.42
N GLY A 454 -7.79 31.64 44.18
CA GLY A 454 -7.70 31.55 45.64
C GLY A 454 -6.51 30.69 46.10
N GLU A 455 -6.27 30.63 47.43
CA GLU A 455 -5.14 29.87 48.00
C GLU A 455 -5.26 28.38 47.77
N LYS A 456 -6.43 27.79 48.01
CA LYS A 456 -6.71 26.38 47.76
C LYS A 456 -6.58 26.02 46.29
N GLU A 457 -7.06 26.87 45.41
CA GLU A 457 -6.95 26.65 43.98
C GLU A 457 -5.50 26.67 43.49
N LEU A 458 -4.67 27.54 44.04
CA LEU A 458 -3.24 27.58 43.75
C LEU A 458 -2.52 26.30 44.23
N GLU A 459 -2.92 25.76 45.40
CA GLU A 459 -2.41 24.49 45.89
C GLU A 459 -2.79 23.32 44.94
N GLU A 460 -4.05 23.27 44.50
CA GLU A 460 -4.52 22.27 43.53
C GLU A 460 -3.78 22.37 42.18
N LEU A 461 -3.61 23.58 41.65
CA LEU A 461 -2.84 23.82 40.43
C LEU A 461 -1.38 23.39 40.57
N ASN A 462 -0.74 23.65 41.71
CA ASN A 462 0.61 23.14 41.98
C ASN A 462 0.64 21.62 42.10
N HIS A 463 -0.39 20.98 42.65
CA HIS A 463 -0.48 19.53 42.69
C HIS A 463 -0.55 18.93 41.27
N LEU A 464 -1.42 19.45 40.43
CA LEU A 464 -1.51 19.03 39.03
C LEU A 464 -0.19 19.23 38.26
N ARG A 465 0.45 20.40 38.50
CA ARG A 465 1.77 20.71 37.93
C ARG A 465 2.82 19.69 38.34
N VAL A 466 2.89 19.32 39.63
CA VAL A 466 3.86 18.35 40.15
C VAL A 466 3.63 17.00 39.51
N ILE A 467 2.39 16.51 39.46
CA ILE A 467 2.05 15.25 38.79
C ILE A 467 2.53 15.26 37.34
N PHE A 468 2.25 16.32 36.59
CA PHE A 468 2.65 16.44 35.19
C PHE A 468 4.17 16.45 35.01
N VAL A 469 4.89 17.21 35.84
CA VAL A 469 6.35 17.30 35.74
C VAL A 469 7.01 16.00 36.15
N GLU A 470 6.58 15.35 37.21
CA GLU A 470 7.13 14.07 37.67
C GLU A 470 6.96 12.96 36.61
N LYS A 471 5.78 12.89 36.00
CA LYS A 471 5.52 11.95 34.91
C LYS A 471 6.48 12.12 33.73
N THR A 472 6.77 13.37 33.34
CA THR A 472 7.56 13.65 32.12
C THR A 472 9.06 13.79 32.41
N MET A 473 9.50 13.93 33.68
CA MET A 473 10.88 14.27 34.02
C MET A 473 11.91 13.29 33.50
N GLY A 474 11.69 11.99 33.65
CA GLY A 474 12.63 10.94 33.20
C GLY A 474 12.87 11.02 31.70
N LEU A 475 11.81 11.09 30.92
CA LEU A 475 11.88 11.24 29.48
C LEU A 475 12.61 12.53 29.06
N ILE A 476 12.21 13.67 29.64
CA ILE A 476 12.80 14.97 29.31
C ILE A 476 14.32 15.01 29.58
N GLN A 477 14.79 14.32 30.63
CA GLN A 477 16.23 14.21 30.93
C GLN A 477 16.99 13.54 29.80
N VAL A 478 16.47 12.46 29.25
CA VAL A 478 17.09 11.75 28.10
C VAL A 478 17.02 12.64 26.85
N LEU A 479 15.84 13.18 26.55
CA LEU A 479 15.64 14.01 25.34
C LEU A 479 16.52 15.28 25.30
N LYS A 480 16.91 15.81 26.46
CA LYS A 480 17.79 16.99 26.57
C LYS A 480 19.29 16.68 26.56
N GLN A 481 19.68 15.43 26.52
CA GLN A 481 21.11 15.06 26.38
C GLN A 481 21.66 15.58 25.06
N LYS A 482 22.91 16.06 25.08
CA LYS A 482 23.57 16.59 23.88
C LYS A 482 23.96 15.50 22.90
N LYS A 483 24.39 14.35 23.42
CA LYS A 483 24.72 13.15 22.62
C LYS A 483 23.71 12.07 22.97
N LYS A 484 22.96 11.66 22.00
CA LYS A 484 21.97 10.59 22.09
C LYS A 484 21.77 9.95 20.73
N THR A 485 21.52 8.67 20.71
CA THR A 485 21.24 7.91 19.50
C THR A 485 19.73 7.80 19.26
N VAL A 486 19.36 7.36 18.05
CA VAL A 486 17.95 7.03 17.74
C VAL A 486 17.44 5.97 18.72
N ARG A 487 18.26 4.98 19.07
CA ARG A 487 17.93 3.95 20.07
C ARG A 487 17.61 4.56 21.43
N ASP A 488 18.46 5.47 21.93
CA ASP A 488 18.28 6.09 23.24
C ASP A 488 16.97 6.85 23.34
N VAL A 489 16.64 7.62 22.28
CA VAL A 489 15.38 8.39 22.24
C VAL A 489 14.17 7.47 22.13
N THR A 490 14.22 6.48 21.23
CA THR A 490 13.11 5.54 21.01
C THR A 490 12.83 4.71 22.25
N GLN A 491 13.89 4.21 22.91
CA GLN A 491 13.77 3.47 24.16
C GLN A 491 13.17 4.32 25.27
N ALA A 492 13.64 5.55 25.46
CA ALA A 492 13.10 6.45 26.47
C ALA A 492 11.62 6.77 26.24
N VAL A 493 11.22 6.98 24.99
CA VAL A 493 9.80 7.17 24.62
C VAL A 493 9.00 5.90 24.93
N TYR A 494 9.48 4.73 24.53
CA TYR A 494 8.81 3.46 24.80
C TYR A 494 8.63 3.21 26.31
N GLU A 495 9.69 3.40 27.10
CA GLU A 495 9.63 3.24 28.56
C GLU A 495 8.59 4.19 29.20
N TYR A 496 8.52 5.42 28.71
CA TYR A 496 7.51 6.39 29.14
C TYR A 496 6.09 5.92 28.79
N LEU A 497 5.85 5.39 27.58
CA LEU A 497 4.55 4.86 27.19
C LEU A 497 4.11 3.68 28.07
N VAL A 498 5.06 2.81 28.43
CA VAL A 498 4.82 1.67 29.34
C VAL A 498 4.50 2.17 30.75
N GLN A 499 5.27 3.12 31.29
CA GLN A 499 5.06 3.72 32.60
C GLN A 499 3.67 4.38 32.71
N GLU A 500 3.26 5.11 31.67
CA GLU A 500 1.95 5.76 31.60
C GLU A 500 0.81 4.81 31.22
N LYS A 501 1.09 3.52 31.03
CA LYS A 501 0.13 2.46 30.68
C LYS A 501 -0.70 2.80 29.43
N LEU A 502 -0.08 3.39 28.42
CA LEU A 502 -0.77 3.89 27.24
C LEU A 502 -1.52 2.79 26.49
N GLN A 503 -0.95 1.58 26.39
CA GLN A 503 -1.62 0.44 25.76
C GLN A 503 -2.99 0.15 26.42
N GLN A 504 -3.06 0.21 27.76
CA GLN A 504 -4.31 -0.03 28.47
C GLN A 504 -5.33 1.12 28.25
N LYS A 505 -4.86 2.38 28.23
CA LYS A 505 -5.71 3.54 27.94
C LYS A 505 -6.29 3.45 26.53
N ILE A 506 -5.48 3.06 25.55
CA ILE A 506 -5.91 2.88 24.16
C ILE A 506 -6.94 1.75 24.06
N ALA A 507 -6.72 0.60 24.72
CA ALA A 507 -7.69 -0.50 24.76
C ALA A 507 -9.02 -0.09 25.42
N GLN A 508 -8.99 0.80 26.42
CA GLN A 508 -10.22 1.35 27.00
C GLN A 508 -10.97 2.25 26.00
N LEU A 509 -10.25 3.05 25.22
CA LEU A 509 -10.86 3.86 24.15
C LEU A 509 -11.47 2.99 23.05
N GLU A 510 -10.75 1.95 22.62
CA GLU A 510 -11.26 0.93 21.68
C GLU A 510 -12.61 0.40 22.16
N LYS A 511 -12.66 -0.09 23.40
CA LYS A 511 -13.89 -0.62 24.00
C LYS A 511 -15.01 0.42 24.05
N LYS A 512 -14.69 1.65 24.44
CA LYS A 512 -15.65 2.76 24.47
C LYS A 512 -16.27 3.04 23.08
N PHE A 513 -15.47 2.98 22.02
CA PHE A 513 -15.96 3.12 20.64
C PHE A 513 -16.78 1.91 20.19
N GLN A 514 -16.41 0.69 20.60
CA GLN A 514 -17.22 -0.52 20.37
C GLN A 514 -18.59 -0.40 21.04
N ASP A 515 -18.64 0.01 22.29
CA ASP A 515 -19.88 0.17 23.08
C ASP A 515 -20.81 1.26 22.48
N ARG A 516 -20.24 2.24 21.78
CA ARG A 516 -20.98 3.28 21.05
C ARG A 516 -21.39 2.88 19.64
N GLY A 517 -20.97 1.70 19.15
CA GLY A 517 -21.20 1.26 17.78
C GLY A 517 -20.29 1.92 16.72
N GLU A 518 -19.28 2.68 17.15
CA GLU A 518 -18.32 3.36 16.28
C GLU A 518 -17.20 2.39 15.86
N LEU A 519 -17.58 1.33 15.14
CA LEU A 519 -16.71 0.17 14.85
C LEU A 519 -15.47 0.53 14.02
N ALA A 520 -15.54 1.54 13.16
CA ALA A 520 -14.40 1.99 12.37
C ALA A 520 -13.30 2.59 13.26
N LEU A 521 -13.68 3.45 14.22
CA LEU A 521 -12.75 4.01 15.21
C LEU A 521 -12.21 2.93 16.14
N ALA A 522 -13.05 2.03 16.64
CA ALA A 522 -12.61 0.91 17.47
C ALA A 522 -11.50 0.09 16.78
N LYS A 523 -11.67 -0.24 15.50
CA LYS A 523 -10.66 -0.96 14.70
C LYS A 523 -9.36 -0.16 14.52
N GLU A 524 -9.46 1.14 14.35
CA GLU A 524 -8.28 2.02 14.27
C GLU A 524 -7.49 1.95 15.58
N TYR A 525 -8.17 2.12 16.73
CA TYR A 525 -7.53 2.06 18.04
C TYR A 525 -6.96 0.67 18.39
N ALA A 526 -7.56 -0.42 17.89
CA ALA A 526 -7.02 -1.77 18.03
C ALA A 526 -5.68 -1.97 17.32
N GLN A 527 -5.38 -1.21 16.27
CA GLN A 527 -4.20 -1.39 15.43
C GLN A 527 -3.10 -0.35 15.68
N VAL A 528 -3.48 0.90 16.04
CA VAL A 528 -2.56 2.04 16.07
C VAL A 528 -1.36 1.83 16.99
N TYR A 529 -1.55 1.22 18.17
CA TYR A 529 -0.46 0.95 19.11
C TYR A 529 0.58 0.01 18.49
N ARG A 530 0.14 -1.09 17.90
CA ARG A 530 1.02 -2.06 17.24
C ARG A 530 1.78 -1.41 16.08
N ILE A 531 1.11 -0.62 15.25
CA ILE A 531 1.73 0.08 14.10
C ILE A 531 2.86 1.00 14.58
N VAL A 532 2.64 1.75 15.66
CA VAL A 532 3.68 2.63 16.22
C VAL A 532 4.84 1.83 16.82
N MET A 533 4.57 0.69 17.47
CA MET A 533 5.63 -0.18 17.99
C MET A 533 6.47 -0.78 16.85
N GLU A 534 5.85 -1.26 15.79
CA GLU A 534 6.53 -1.75 14.59
C GLU A 534 7.39 -0.64 13.94
N LEU A 535 6.94 0.61 13.96
CA LEU A 535 7.72 1.76 13.49
C LEU A 535 8.94 2.02 14.41
N PHE A 536 8.78 1.92 15.73
CA PHE A 536 9.89 2.05 16.67
C PHE A 536 10.93 0.94 16.50
N ASP A 537 10.50 -0.29 16.28
CA ASP A 537 11.40 -1.41 15.98
C ASP A 537 12.20 -1.15 14.69
N LYS A 538 11.57 -0.59 13.66
CA LYS A 538 12.26 -0.16 12.43
C LYS A 538 13.27 0.96 12.70
N PHE A 539 12.94 1.95 13.51
CA PHE A 539 13.88 3.02 13.88
C PHE A 539 15.12 2.45 14.55
N VAL A 540 14.93 1.53 15.50
CA VAL A 540 16.05 0.92 16.22
C VAL A 540 16.86 0.00 15.33
N SER A 541 16.22 -0.81 14.48
CA SER A 541 16.93 -1.76 13.60
C SER A 541 17.71 -1.08 12.47
N LEU A 542 17.13 -0.02 11.87
CA LEU A 542 17.71 0.66 10.71
C LEU A 542 18.66 1.80 11.09
N LEU A 543 18.36 2.55 12.16
CA LEU A 543 19.00 3.81 12.49
C LEU A 543 19.53 3.86 13.93
N GLY A 544 19.37 2.80 14.71
CA GLY A 544 19.53 2.80 16.17
C GLY A 544 20.84 3.39 16.69
N GLU A 545 21.95 3.15 16.02
CA GLU A 545 23.28 3.58 16.43
C GLU A 545 23.63 5.02 15.98
N GLU A 546 22.72 5.70 15.28
CA GLU A 546 22.99 7.05 14.80
C GLU A 546 22.76 8.10 15.88
N GLU A 547 23.71 9.04 16.03
CA GLU A 547 23.50 10.24 16.84
C GLU A 547 22.43 11.12 16.15
N ILE A 548 21.44 11.60 16.92
CA ILE A 548 20.34 12.38 16.38
C ILE A 548 20.00 13.58 17.27
N ALA A 549 19.73 14.73 16.65
CA ALA A 549 19.14 15.86 17.36
C ALA A 549 17.63 15.61 17.58
N LEU A 550 17.08 16.16 18.68
CA LEU A 550 15.66 15.95 18.99
C LEU A 550 14.74 16.44 17.87
N LYS A 551 15.07 17.56 17.25
CA LYS A 551 14.32 18.09 16.10
C LYS A 551 14.27 17.08 14.93
N ASP A 552 15.42 16.52 14.58
CA ASP A 552 15.51 15.55 13.47
C ASP A 552 14.78 14.26 13.81
N TYR A 553 14.77 13.85 15.09
CA TYR A 553 13.96 12.71 15.55
C TYR A 553 12.45 12.99 15.45
N CYS A 554 12.00 14.19 15.79
CA CYS A 554 10.59 14.58 15.59
C CYS A 554 10.19 14.50 14.12
N GLU A 555 11.05 15.03 13.24
CA GLU A 555 10.82 14.95 11.80
C GLU A 555 10.86 13.50 11.27
N LEU A 556 11.72 12.64 11.83
CA LEU A 556 11.79 11.22 11.51
C LEU A 556 10.50 10.49 11.93
N LEU A 557 10.01 10.78 13.14
CA LEU A 557 8.76 10.22 13.64
C LEU A 557 7.57 10.67 12.80
N ASP A 558 7.47 11.97 12.50
CA ASP A 558 6.40 12.50 11.64
C ASP A 558 6.40 11.79 10.28
N ALA A 559 7.58 11.62 9.68
CA ALA A 559 7.72 10.91 8.40
C ALA A 559 7.25 9.46 8.47
N GLY A 560 7.63 8.72 9.51
CA GLY A 560 7.18 7.35 9.70
C GLY A 560 5.66 7.25 9.95
N LEU A 561 5.10 8.14 10.74
CA LEU A 561 3.68 8.17 11.05
C LEU A 561 2.78 8.56 9.85
N GLU A 562 3.27 9.40 8.94
CA GLU A 562 2.53 9.76 7.72
C GLU A 562 2.42 8.58 6.74
N GLU A 563 3.46 7.75 6.63
CA GLU A 563 3.43 6.53 5.82
C GLU A 563 2.64 5.41 6.48
N ALA A 564 2.57 5.40 7.81
CA ALA A 564 1.85 4.40 8.57
C ALA A 564 0.33 4.52 8.35
N LYS A 565 -0.30 3.43 7.97
CA LYS A 565 -1.71 3.39 7.59
C LYS A 565 -2.43 2.21 8.24
N VAL A 566 -3.65 2.45 8.68
CA VAL A 566 -4.56 1.39 9.13
C VAL A 566 -5.25 0.78 7.92
N ARG A 567 -5.23 -0.55 7.83
CA ARG A 567 -6.06 -1.26 6.85
C ARG A 567 -7.50 -1.30 7.33
N SER A 568 -8.42 -0.92 6.48
CA SER A 568 -9.85 -1.22 6.65
C SER A 568 -10.02 -2.74 6.54
N LEU A 569 -9.93 -3.45 7.67
CA LEU A 569 -10.15 -4.90 7.68
C LEU A 569 -11.61 -5.20 7.39
N ASP A 570 -11.81 -6.16 6.48
CA ASP A 570 -13.11 -6.71 6.13
C ASP A 570 -14.01 -6.95 7.34
N LYS A 571 -15.26 -6.51 7.22
CA LYS A 571 -16.34 -7.30 7.79
C LYS A 571 -16.39 -8.59 6.95
N GLN A 572 -15.80 -9.66 7.44
CA GLN A 572 -16.18 -10.99 6.96
C GLN A 572 -17.69 -11.13 7.21
N LEU A 573 -18.45 -11.01 6.14
CA LEU A 573 -19.83 -11.46 6.04
C LEU A 573 -19.83 -12.94 5.67
#